data_f83796794ed77854e004d790ec535034
#
_entry.id   f83796794ed77854e004d790ec535034
#
_cell.length_a   1.000
_cell.length_b   1.000
_cell.length_c   1.000
_cell.angle_alpha   90.00
_cell.angle_beta   90.00
_cell.angle_gamma   90.00
#
_symmetry.space_group_name_H-M   'P 1'
#
loop_
_entity.id
_entity.type
_entity.pdbx_description
1 polymer ?
#
loop_
_entity_poly.entity_id
_entity_poly.type
_entity_poly.pdbx_seq_one_letter_code
_entity_poly.pdbx_strand_id
1 'polypeptide(L)'
;MEPSVLQINKKLETKKEVGLPKISIDEAKVSLTGIDGDFNRFRSTKKNNDSKMALLVLTSDIINELNDEGWPIKPGDLGENLTLTDIDYRSLAPNQKYAIGSTKIEISFICDPCSNLKALPYVGKEKVNDFIKTLLNRRGWYAKVLKAGRIGKGDIVKKI
;
A
#
# COMPACT_ATOMS: atom_id res chain seq x y z
N MET A 1 12.42 15.51 9.06
CA MET A 1 11.10 15.34 9.70
C MET A 1 10.88 13.87 10.03
N GLU A 2 10.12 13.58 11.05
CA GLU A 2 9.83 12.21 11.42
C GLU A 2 8.94 11.52 10.38
N PRO A 3 9.17 10.26 10.08
CA PRO A 3 8.27 9.49 9.23
C PRO A 3 6.85 9.51 9.77
N SER A 4 5.87 9.70 8.88
CA SER A 4 4.47 9.76 9.27
C SER A 4 3.55 9.21 8.17
N VAL A 5 2.30 9.01 8.53
CA VAL A 5 1.26 8.58 7.59
C VAL A 5 0.77 9.78 6.79
N LEU A 6 1.11 9.82 5.50
CA LEU A 6 0.64 10.85 4.58
C LEU A 6 -0.83 10.65 4.25
N GLN A 7 -1.22 9.42 3.96
CA GLN A 7 -2.58 9.06 3.56
C GLN A 7 -2.89 7.61 3.88
N ILE A 8 -4.14 7.36 4.28
CA ILE A 8 -4.67 6.02 4.47
C ILE A 8 -5.67 5.77 3.35
N ASN A 9 -5.58 4.61 2.71
CA ASN A 9 -6.38 4.29 1.53
C ASN A 9 -7.12 2.98 1.71
N LYS A 10 -8.38 2.99 1.29
CA LYS A 10 -9.26 1.84 1.43
C LYS A 10 -10.23 1.79 0.25
N LYS A 11 -10.62 0.59 -0.15
CA LYS A 11 -11.71 0.40 -1.11
C LYS A 11 -12.55 -0.78 -0.71
N LEU A 12 -13.86 -0.56 -0.63
CA LEU A 12 -14.80 -1.63 -0.41
C LEU A 12 -14.87 -2.53 -1.65
N GLU A 13 -15.14 -3.81 -1.43
CA GLU A 13 -15.35 -4.74 -2.52
C GLU A 13 -16.56 -4.31 -3.34
N THR A 14 -16.36 -4.11 -4.64
CA THR A 14 -17.40 -3.80 -5.60
C THR A 14 -17.38 -4.88 -6.69
N LYS A 15 -18.56 -5.35 -7.07
CA LYS A 15 -18.70 -6.41 -8.08
C LYS A 15 -17.95 -6.05 -9.36
N LYS A 16 -17.11 -6.96 -9.83
CA LYS A 16 -16.29 -6.83 -11.07
C LYS A 16 -15.17 -5.80 -11.01
N GLU A 17 -14.91 -5.17 -9.87
CA GLU A 17 -13.78 -4.26 -9.71
C GLU A 17 -12.57 -4.97 -9.11
N VAL A 18 -11.37 -4.46 -9.43
CA VAL A 18 -10.10 -5.03 -8.93
C VAL A 18 -9.60 -4.37 -7.65
N GLY A 19 -10.29 -3.36 -7.15
CA GLY A 19 -9.88 -2.64 -5.93
C GLY A 19 -8.87 -1.52 -6.16
N LEU A 20 -8.75 -1.02 -7.39
CA LEU A 20 -7.86 0.09 -7.77
C LEU A 20 -8.62 1.18 -8.51
N PRO A 21 -8.33 2.46 -8.28
CA PRO A 21 -7.53 2.98 -7.16
C PRO A 21 -8.28 2.87 -5.84
N LYS A 22 -7.54 2.95 -4.74
CA LYS A 22 -8.14 3.07 -3.41
C LYS A 22 -8.39 4.54 -3.09
N ILE A 23 -9.37 4.80 -2.23
CA ILE A 23 -9.73 6.17 -1.83
C ILE A 23 -9.21 6.48 -0.43
N SER A 24 -8.93 7.77 -0.20
CA SER A 24 -8.39 8.21 1.08
C SER A 24 -9.47 8.24 2.17
N ILE A 25 -9.05 7.88 3.38
CA ILE A 25 -9.82 8.02 4.61
C ILE A 25 -8.93 8.65 5.68
N ASP A 26 -9.52 9.32 6.67
CA ASP A 26 -8.76 10.03 7.69
C ASP A 26 -8.25 9.13 8.81
N GLU A 27 -8.98 8.06 9.09
CA GLU A 27 -8.66 7.10 10.15
C GLU A 27 -9.13 5.72 9.74
N ALA A 28 -8.38 4.70 10.14
CA ALA A 28 -8.72 3.31 9.87
C ALA A 28 -8.65 2.47 11.14
N LYS A 29 -9.63 1.60 11.30
CA LYS A 29 -9.54 0.49 12.23
C LYS A 29 -8.78 -0.64 11.57
N VAL A 30 -7.74 -1.13 12.23
CA VAL A 30 -6.83 -2.14 11.70
C VAL A 30 -6.94 -3.40 12.55
N SER A 31 -7.30 -4.50 11.92
CA SER A 31 -7.31 -5.83 12.53
C SER A 31 -6.09 -6.64 12.08
N LEU A 32 -5.96 -7.86 12.57
CA LEU A 32 -4.87 -8.75 12.13
C LEU A 32 -4.97 -9.12 10.64
N THR A 33 -6.12 -8.89 10.01
CA THR A 33 -6.32 -9.16 8.59
C THR A 33 -6.14 -7.92 7.70
N GLY A 34 -5.92 -6.76 8.28
CA GLY A 34 -5.72 -5.49 7.59
C GLY A 34 -6.74 -4.43 7.98
N ILE A 35 -6.95 -3.44 7.12
CA ILE A 35 -7.93 -2.38 7.36
C ILE A 35 -9.34 -2.94 7.23
N ASP A 36 -10.19 -2.65 8.21
CA ASP A 36 -11.59 -3.08 8.20
C ASP A 36 -12.30 -2.58 6.93
N GLY A 37 -12.94 -3.53 6.21
CA GLY A 37 -13.70 -3.23 5.01
C GLY A 37 -12.87 -3.03 3.75
N ASP A 38 -11.55 -3.17 3.82
CA ASP A 38 -10.69 -3.05 2.66
C ASP A 38 -10.67 -4.34 1.83
N PHE A 39 -10.68 -4.18 0.51
CA PHE A 39 -10.62 -5.29 -0.44
C PHE A 39 -9.32 -5.27 -1.23
N ASN A 40 -8.65 -6.42 -1.28
CA ASN A 40 -7.52 -6.68 -2.16
C ASN A 40 -7.81 -7.97 -2.94
N ARG A 41 -8.09 -7.83 -4.22
CA ARG A 41 -8.49 -8.96 -5.07
C ARG A 41 -7.42 -10.06 -5.11
N PHE A 42 -6.16 -9.68 -5.30
CA PHE A 42 -5.08 -10.65 -5.38
C PHE A 42 -4.94 -11.45 -4.09
N ARG A 43 -4.94 -10.77 -2.94
CA ARG A 43 -4.85 -11.41 -1.63
C ARG A 43 -6.04 -12.36 -1.39
N SER A 44 -7.26 -11.91 -1.69
CA SER A 44 -8.46 -12.70 -1.41
C SER A 44 -8.63 -13.89 -2.33
N THR A 45 -8.27 -13.77 -3.61
CA THR A 45 -8.53 -14.81 -4.62
C THR A 45 -7.34 -15.75 -4.85
N LYS A 46 -6.10 -15.25 -4.73
CA LYS A 46 -4.89 -16.01 -5.06
C LYS A 46 -4.08 -16.44 -3.84
N LYS A 47 -4.21 -15.73 -2.71
CA LYS A 47 -3.37 -15.91 -1.53
C LYS A 47 -4.15 -16.28 -0.26
N ASN A 48 -5.45 -16.61 -0.37
CA ASN A 48 -6.30 -17.00 0.75
C ASN A 48 -6.21 -16.03 1.94
N ASN A 49 -6.17 -14.72 1.68
CA ASN A 49 -6.02 -13.68 2.70
C ASN A 49 -4.81 -13.89 3.62
N ASP A 50 -3.66 -14.22 3.04
CA ASP A 50 -2.41 -14.39 3.77
C ASP A 50 -2.15 -13.21 4.72
N SER A 51 -1.95 -13.49 6.02
CA SER A 51 -1.73 -12.47 7.04
C SER A 51 -0.48 -11.62 6.79
N LYS A 52 0.51 -12.15 6.07
CA LYS A 52 1.71 -11.40 5.67
C LYS A 52 1.41 -10.32 4.64
N MET A 53 0.22 -10.34 4.05
CA MET A 53 -0.27 -9.38 3.06
C MET A 53 -1.41 -8.52 3.62
N ALA A 54 -1.52 -8.40 4.94
CA ALA A 54 -2.61 -7.67 5.59
C ALA A 54 -2.68 -6.20 5.16
N LEU A 55 -1.51 -5.56 5.01
CA LEU A 55 -1.39 -4.17 4.57
C LEU A 55 -0.41 -4.09 3.40
N LEU A 56 -0.64 -3.15 2.50
CA LEU A 56 0.32 -2.73 1.49
C LEU A 56 0.78 -1.31 1.83
N VAL A 57 2.10 -1.12 1.88
CA VAL A 57 2.75 0.13 2.28
C VAL A 57 3.55 0.68 1.11
N LEU A 58 3.37 1.96 0.81
CA LEU A 58 4.14 2.68 -0.19
C LEU A 58 4.63 3.99 0.43
N THR A 59 5.63 4.60 -0.18
CA THR A 59 6.23 5.82 0.34
C THR A 59 6.14 6.95 -0.69
N SER A 60 6.07 8.18 -0.21
CA SER A 60 5.91 9.35 -1.07
C SER A 60 7.12 9.60 -1.99
N ASP A 61 8.32 9.18 -1.58
CA ASP A 61 9.52 9.31 -2.41
C ASP A 61 9.40 8.49 -3.70
N ILE A 62 8.84 7.29 -3.64
CA ILE A 62 8.60 6.46 -4.83
C ILE A 62 7.52 7.07 -5.71
N ILE A 63 6.44 7.60 -5.13
CA ILE A 63 5.40 8.29 -5.90
C ILE A 63 6.02 9.47 -6.67
N ASN A 64 6.83 10.28 -5.99
CA ASN A 64 7.51 11.41 -6.62
C ASN A 64 8.47 10.97 -7.73
N GLU A 65 9.24 9.90 -7.50
CA GLU A 65 10.15 9.32 -8.48
C GLU A 65 9.38 8.88 -9.75
N LEU A 66 8.27 8.18 -9.58
CA LEU A 66 7.42 7.73 -10.68
C LEU A 66 6.73 8.90 -11.40
N ASN A 67 6.35 9.95 -10.68
CA ASN A 67 5.82 11.17 -11.29
C ASN A 67 6.87 11.83 -12.18
N ASP A 68 8.11 11.90 -11.73
CA ASP A 68 9.23 12.45 -12.50
C ASP A 68 9.49 11.63 -13.78
N GLU A 69 9.19 10.34 -13.76
CA GLU A 69 9.28 9.46 -14.93
C GLU A 69 8.09 9.57 -15.88
N GLY A 70 7.10 10.41 -15.54
CA GLY A 70 5.94 10.68 -16.41
C GLY A 70 4.66 9.94 -16.02
N TRP A 71 4.65 9.16 -14.95
CA TRP A 71 3.45 8.47 -14.49
C TRP A 71 2.71 9.32 -13.46
N PRO A 72 1.47 9.77 -13.73
CA PRO A 72 0.75 10.69 -12.83
C PRO A 72 0.10 9.96 -11.65
N ILE A 73 0.89 9.26 -10.87
CA ILE A 73 0.44 8.45 -9.75
C ILE A 73 0.12 9.34 -8.55
N LYS A 74 -0.99 9.05 -7.89
CA LYS A 74 -1.39 9.66 -6.62
C LYS A 74 -1.43 8.61 -5.51
N PRO A 75 -1.30 9.01 -4.25
CA PRO A 75 -1.51 8.09 -3.13
C PRO A 75 -2.83 7.32 -3.27
N GLY A 76 -2.77 6.01 -3.07
CA GLY A 76 -3.91 5.09 -3.23
C GLY A 76 -4.01 4.43 -4.60
N ASP A 77 -3.40 5.00 -5.62
CA ASP A 77 -3.53 4.50 -7.00
C ASP A 77 -2.95 3.10 -7.17
N LEU A 78 -1.86 2.78 -6.49
CA LEU A 78 -1.22 1.46 -6.59
C LEU A 78 -1.84 0.42 -5.66
N GLY A 79 -2.92 0.78 -4.97
CA GLY A 79 -3.62 -0.13 -4.07
C GLY A 79 -3.01 -0.21 -2.67
N GLU A 80 -2.09 0.68 -2.34
CA GLU A 80 -1.52 0.73 -1.00
C GLU A 80 -2.54 1.22 0.03
N ASN A 81 -2.49 0.61 1.21
CA ASN A 81 -3.31 1.01 2.35
C ASN A 81 -2.71 2.21 3.08
N LEU A 82 -1.37 2.22 3.20
CA LEU A 82 -0.64 3.28 3.87
C LEU A 82 0.34 3.91 2.89
N THR A 83 0.19 5.21 2.67
CA THR A 83 1.20 6.01 2.01
C THR A 83 1.96 6.77 3.09
N LEU A 84 3.25 6.48 3.24
CA LEU A 84 4.10 7.07 4.26
C LEU A 84 4.94 8.20 3.66
N THR A 85 5.30 9.17 4.46
CA THR A 85 6.21 10.25 4.07
C THR A 85 7.41 10.33 5.01
N ASP A 86 8.47 10.98 4.55
CA ASP A 86 9.72 11.18 5.29
C ASP A 86 10.41 9.88 5.70
N ILE A 87 10.25 8.85 4.89
CA ILE A 87 10.93 7.56 5.02
C ILE A 87 11.39 7.11 3.63
N ASP A 88 12.62 6.63 3.55
CA ASP A 88 13.18 6.12 2.31
C ASP A 88 12.63 4.72 2.02
N TYR A 89 11.97 4.57 0.87
CA TYR A 89 11.44 3.28 0.43
C TYR A 89 12.50 2.18 0.44
N ARG A 90 13.70 2.51 0.01
CA ARG A 90 14.79 1.54 -0.12
C ARG A 90 15.43 1.16 1.22
N SER A 91 15.06 1.87 2.30
CA SER A 91 15.43 1.47 3.66
C SER A 91 14.51 0.42 4.26
N LEU A 92 13.34 0.19 3.65
CA LEU A 92 12.40 -0.83 4.12
C LEU A 92 12.93 -2.23 3.77
N ALA A 93 12.78 -3.15 4.69
CA ALA A 93 13.24 -4.52 4.53
C ALA A 93 12.39 -5.50 5.36
N PRO A 94 12.34 -6.77 4.97
CA PRO A 94 11.61 -7.78 5.73
C PRO A 94 12.03 -7.83 7.21
N ASN A 95 11.08 -8.12 8.07
CA ASN A 95 11.22 -8.27 9.53
C ASN A 95 11.41 -6.96 10.30
N GLN A 96 11.48 -5.81 9.64
CA GLN A 96 11.43 -4.52 10.33
C GLN A 96 10.05 -4.31 10.93
N LYS A 97 10.01 -3.78 12.15
CA LYS A 97 8.77 -3.53 12.89
C LYS A 97 8.58 -2.05 13.14
N TYR A 98 7.34 -1.62 13.07
CA TYR A 98 6.96 -0.21 13.25
C TYR A 98 5.73 -0.11 14.13
N ALA A 99 5.74 0.87 15.02
CA ALA A 99 4.56 1.31 15.74
C ALA A 99 3.94 2.50 14.97
N ILE A 100 2.65 2.41 14.66
CA ILE A 100 1.91 3.45 13.92
C ILE A 100 0.54 3.59 14.59
N GLY A 101 0.24 4.77 15.12
CA GLY A 101 -0.97 4.92 15.93
C GLY A 101 -0.95 3.95 17.11
N SER A 102 -2.02 3.22 17.31
CA SER A 102 -2.08 2.16 18.34
C SER A 102 -1.78 0.76 17.78
N THR A 103 -1.31 0.67 16.53
CA THR A 103 -0.96 -0.61 15.89
C THR A 103 0.54 -0.88 15.93
N LYS A 104 0.89 -2.15 15.70
CA LYS A 104 2.26 -2.57 15.39
C LYS A 104 2.23 -3.42 14.13
N ILE A 105 3.12 -3.14 13.19
CA ILE A 105 3.23 -3.86 11.94
C ILE A 105 4.65 -4.37 11.73
N GLU A 106 4.77 -5.39 10.88
CA GLU A 106 6.04 -5.97 10.47
C GLU A 106 6.10 -6.07 8.96
N ILE A 107 7.13 -5.50 8.34
CA ILE A 107 7.36 -5.61 6.90
C ILE A 107 7.60 -7.08 6.56
N SER A 108 6.88 -7.59 5.57
CA SER A 108 6.97 -9.01 5.19
C SER A 108 7.74 -9.24 3.90
N PHE A 109 7.23 -8.81 2.77
CA PHE A 109 7.90 -8.98 1.48
C PHE A 109 7.41 -7.94 0.49
N ILE A 110 8.20 -7.75 -0.58
CA ILE A 110 7.87 -6.76 -1.60
C ILE A 110 6.67 -7.20 -2.43
N CYS A 111 5.83 -6.24 -2.81
CA CYS A 111 4.68 -6.48 -3.67
C CYS A 111 5.13 -6.47 -5.14
N ASP A 112 4.84 -7.54 -5.86
CA ASP A 112 5.09 -7.57 -7.30
C ASP A 112 3.97 -6.85 -8.06
N PRO A 113 4.30 -6.06 -9.10
CA PRO A 113 3.29 -5.47 -9.95
C PRO A 113 2.56 -6.54 -10.77
N CYS A 114 1.29 -6.30 -11.05
CA CYS A 114 0.45 -7.24 -11.78
C CYS A 114 -0.46 -6.54 -12.79
N SER A 115 -1.11 -7.32 -13.63
CA SER A 115 -1.97 -6.82 -14.71
C SER A 115 -3.22 -6.08 -14.22
N ASN A 116 -3.58 -6.18 -12.94
CA ASN A 116 -4.68 -5.40 -12.37
C ASN A 116 -4.44 -3.88 -12.48
N LEU A 117 -3.18 -3.47 -12.61
CA LEU A 117 -2.80 -2.05 -12.80
C LEU A 117 -3.38 -1.43 -14.07
N LYS A 118 -3.82 -2.24 -15.03
CA LYS A 118 -4.54 -1.74 -16.22
C LYS A 118 -5.83 -1.01 -15.89
N ALA A 119 -6.37 -1.19 -14.68
CA ALA A 119 -7.56 -0.48 -14.23
C ALA A 119 -7.33 1.01 -14.02
N LEU A 120 -6.07 1.44 -13.89
CA LEU A 120 -5.73 2.86 -13.76
C LEU A 120 -5.93 3.56 -15.10
N PRO A 121 -6.67 4.70 -15.16
CA PRO A 121 -7.00 5.36 -16.42
C PRO A 121 -5.80 5.75 -17.29
N TYR A 122 -4.69 6.13 -16.66
CA TYR A 122 -3.47 6.54 -17.35
C TYR A 122 -2.57 5.35 -17.75
N VAL A 123 -2.95 4.13 -17.43
CA VAL A 123 -2.23 2.91 -17.77
C VAL A 123 -2.99 2.14 -18.87
N GLY A 124 -4.14 1.57 -18.52
CA GLY A 124 -4.94 0.79 -19.46
C GLY A 124 -4.21 -0.44 -19.99
N LYS A 125 -4.85 -1.14 -20.91
CA LYS A 125 -4.29 -2.34 -21.54
C LYS A 125 -3.04 -2.06 -22.37
N GLU A 126 -2.93 -0.85 -22.95
CA GLU A 126 -1.84 -0.49 -23.86
C GLU A 126 -0.52 -0.25 -23.13
N LYS A 127 -0.57 0.32 -21.92
CA LYS A 127 0.62 0.71 -21.16
C LYS A 127 0.94 -0.23 -19.99
N VAL A 128 0.10 -1.20 -19.69
CA VAL A 128 0.26 -2.03 -18.49
C VAL A 128 1.58 -2.80 -18.47
N ASN A 129 2.05 -3.29 -19.62
CA ASN A 129 3.31 -4.03 -19.68
C ASN A 129 4.51 -3.15 -19.35
N ASP A 130 4.54 -1.93 -19.87
CA ASP A 130 5.60 -0.96 -19.55
C ASP A 130 5.52 -0.54 -18.09
N PHE A 131 4.31 -0.35 -17.59
CA PHE A 131 4.11 0.03 -16.20
C PHE A 131 4.55 -1.08 -15.23
N ILE A 132 4.27 -2.33 -15.53
CA ILE A 132 4.74 -3.48 -14.74
C ILE A 132 6.27 -3.48 -14.67
N LYS A 133 6.96 -3.29 -15.79
CA LYS A 133 8.43 -3.21 -15.83
C LYS A 133 8.94 -2.04 -14.99
N THR A 134 8.29 -0.89 -15.10
CA THR A 134 8.64 0.31 -14.34
C THR A 134 8.50 0.08 -12.84
N LEU A 135 7.48 -0.66 -12.41
CA LEU A 135 7.18 -0.89 -11.00
C LEU A 135 7.93 -2.06 -10.36
N LEU A 136 8.78 -2.77 -11.08
CA LEU A 136 9.58 -3.85 -10.48
C LEU A 136 10.36 -3.29 -9.27
N ASN A 137 10.17 -3.91 -8.11
CA ASN A 137 10.74 -3.51 -6.82
C ASN A 137 10.27 -2.16 -6.29
N ARG A 138 9.24 -1.53 -6.89
CA ARG A 138 8.72 -0.22 -6.48
C ARG A 138 7.20 -0.20 -6.23
N ARG A 139 6.52 -1.34 -6.29
CA ARG A 139 5.07 -1.41 -6.12
C ARG A 139 4.63 -1.23 -4.67
N GLY A 140 5.51 -1.41 -3.72
CA GLY A 140 5.22 -1.34 -2.29
C GLY A 140 5.69 -2.57 -1.53
N TRP A 141 5.55 -2.50 -0.22
CA TRP A 141 5.89 -3.58 0.69
C TRP A 141 4.64 -4.07 1.39
N TYR A 142 4.42 -5.37 1.38
CA TYR A 142 3.42 -5.96 2.25
C TYR A 142 3.86 -5.91 3.71
N ALA A 143 2.89 -5.85 4.60
CA ALA A 143 3.14 -5.88 6.03
C ALA A 143 2.10 -6.74 6.73
N LYS A 144 2.56 -7.41 7.78
CA LYS A 144 1.75 -8.16 8.72
C LYS A 144 1.35 -7.24 9.88
N VAL A 145 0.13 -7.37 10.39
CA VAL A 145 -0.30 -6.65 11.57
C VAL A 145 0.02 -7.51 12.80
N LEU A 146 0.90 -6.99 13.67
CA LEU A 146 1.28 -7.67 14.91
C LEU A 146 0.33 -7.32 16.05
N LYS A 147 -0.17 -6.08 16.07
CA LYS A 147 -1.10 -5.58 17.07
C LYS A 147 -2.18 -4.77 16.39
N ALA A 148 -3.44 -5.17 16.56
CA ALA A 148 -4.61 -4.46 16.08
C ALA A 148 -4.77 -3.12 16.81
N GLY A 149 -5.42 -2.15 16.15
CA GLY A 149 -5.67 -0.84 16.73
C GLY A 149 -6.20 0.13 15.68
N ARG A 150 -5.84 1.40 15.80
CA ARG A 150 -6.23 2.47 14.89
C ARG A 150 -5.01 3.21 14.36
N ILE A 151 -5.10 3.61 13.10
CA ILE A 151 -4.12 4.48 12.43
C ILE A 151 -4.87 5.69 11.93
N GLY A 152 -4.33 6.88 12.20
CA GLY A 152 -4.84 8.14 11.70
C GLY A 152 -3.85 8.79 10.74
N LYS A 153 -4.39 9.61 9.83
CA LYS A 153 -3.57 10.46 8.99
C LYS A 153 -2.69 11.35 9.86
N GLY A 154 -1.39 11.40 9.58
CA GLY A 154 -0.42 12.18 10.35
C GLY A 154 0.21 11.41 11.52
N ASP A 155 -0.23 10.19 11.81
CA ASP A 155 0.40 9.38 12.86
C ASP A 155 1.88 9.12 12.54
N ILE A 156 2.70 9.19 13.58
CA ILE A 156 4.15 8.94 13.47
C ILE A 156 4.39 7.47 13.20
N VAL A 157 5.35 7.21 12.32
CA VAL A 157 5.83 5.86 11.99
C VAL A 157 7.13 5.64 12.73
N LYS A 158 7.09 4.90 13.82
CA LYS A 158 8.23 4.69 14.71
C LYS A 158 8.77 3.27 14.57
N LYS A 159 10.03 3.16 14.18
CA LYS A 159 10.72 1.85 14.15
C LYS A 159 10.94 1.34 15.57
N ILE A 160 10.62 0.08 15.81
CA ILE A 160 10.72 -0.56 17.12
C ILE A 160 11.59 -1.81 17.09
#